data_1b312290b668f80affd9efcc5160f112
#
_entry.id   1b312290b668f80affd9efcc5160f112
#
_cell.length_a   1.000
_cell.length_b   1.000
_cell.length_c   1.000
_cell.angle_alpha   90.00
_cell.angle_beta   90.00
_cell.angle_gamma   90.00
#
_symmetry.space_group_name_H-M   'P 1'
#
loop_
_entity.id
_entity.type
_entity.pdbx_description
1 polymer ?
#
loop_
_entity_poly.entity_id
_entity_poly.type
_entity_poly.pdbx_seq_one_letter_code
_entity_poly.pdbx_strand_id
1 'polypeptide(L)'
;LAEILIVGEAAGDGYGVSPQEGTWKERFLSEIKGNHDPSKVHFVGNLNHTHYLQVLQKSWVHVYLTIPFVLSWSLLGAMSCGCSVVGSSTAPVQEVIQHQRNGLLTDFFDPKALSETICALLKDRALAKKLGHAARETIKRKYSLKTCIPRQLALMELVANGIVNH
;
A
#
# COMPACT_ATOMS: atom_id res chain seq x y z
N LEU A 1 -21.97 2.88 -2.95
CA LEU A 1 -21.05 4.01 -2.79
C LEU A 1 -19.92 3.57 -1.88
N ALA A 2 -18.66 3.80 -2.27
CA ALA A 2 -17.49 3.50 -1.47
C ALA A 2 -17.14 4.68 -0.55
N GLU A 3 -16.50 4.39 0.56
CA GLU A 3 -15.90 5.38 1.46
C GLU A 3 -14.37 5.27 1.35
N ILE A 4 -13.68 6.39 1.46
CA ILE A 4 -12.23 6.50 1.39
C ILE A 4 -11.72 6.84 2.78
N LEU A 5 -10.82 5.99 3.30
CA LEU A 5 -10.09 6.24 4.54
C LEU A 5 -8.66 6.61 4.22
N ILE A 6 -8.21 7.76 4.69
CA ILE A 6 -6.84 8.23 4.58
C ILE A 6 -6.23 8.17 5.98
N VAL A 7 -5.23 7.31 6.14
CA VAL A 7 -4.52 7.08 7.41
C VAL A 7 -3.16 7.78 7.35
N GLY A 8 -2.86 8.60 8.32
CA GLY A 8 -1.62 9.35 8.43
C GLY A 8 -1.83 10.78 8.93
N GLU A 9 -0.75 11.45 9.26
CA GLU A 9 -0.77 12.82 9.73
C GLU A 9 -1.20 13.78 8.61
N ALA A 10 -2.09 14.70 8.94
CA ALA A 10 -2.54 15.74 8.01
C ALA A 10 -1.65 17.00 8.07
N ALA A 11 -0.93 17.17 9.17
CA ALA A 11 -0.02 18.28 9.43
C ALA A 11 1.44 17.82 9.27
N GLY A 12 2.23 18.61 8.65
CA GLY A 12 3.60 18.58 8.19
C GLY A 12 4.74 17.81 8.87
N ASP A 13 4.48 16.92 9.81
CA ASP A 13 5.52 16.16 10.52
C ASP A 13 5.92 14.85 9.80
N GLY A 14 5.45 14.66 8.56
CA GLY A 14 5.77 13.51 7.71
C GLY A 14 6.97 13.76 6.80
N TYR A 15 7.26 12.76 5.95
CA TYR A 15 8.25 12.89 4.89
C TYR A 15 7.78 13.91 3.85
N GLY A 16 8.67 14.82 3.47
CA GLY A 16 8.44 15.79 2.42
C GLY A 16 8.38 17.23 2.92
N VAL A 17 8.17 18.14 1.99
CA VAL A 17 8.07 19.58 2.28
C VAL A 17 6.62 19.91 2.60
N SER A 18 6.40 20.64 3.68
CA SER A 18 5.07 21.18 4.01
C SER A 18 4.61 22.13 2.90
N PRO A 19 3.31 22.24 2.63
CA PRO A 19 2.80 23.25 1.71
C PRO A 19 3.14 24.66 2.25
N GLN A 20 3.26 25.63 1.34
CA GLN A 20 3.58 27.02 1.72
C GLN A 20 2.53 27.63 2.64
N GLU A 21 1.27 27.23 2.48
CA GLU A 21 0.14 27.66 3.32
C GLU A 21 -0.75 26.46 3.65
N GLY A 22 -1.27 26.42 4.86
CA GLY A 22 -2.19 25.38 5.33
C GLY A 22 -1.60 23.99 5.43
N THR A 23 -2.44 22.99 5.24
CA THR A 23 -2.08 21.56 5.27
C THR A 23 -2.29 20.91 3.90
N TRP A 24 -1.58 19.82 3.62
CA TRP A 24 -1.82 19.02 2.42
C TRP A 24 -3.26 18.53 2.32
N LYS A 25 -3.90 18.22 3.45
CA LYS A 25 -5.33 17.86 3.51
C LYS A 25 -6.21 18.99 2.96
N GLU A 26 -6.02 20.22 3.44
CA GLU A 26 -6.80 21.38 3.00
C GLU A 26 -6.60 21.65 1.51
N ARG A 27 -5.35 21.56 1.06
CA ARG A 27 -5.03 21.75 -0.36
C ARG A 27 -5.71 20.70 -1.23
N PHE A 28 -5.60 19.41 -0.94
CA PHE A 28 -6.24 18.36 -1.72
C PHE A 28 -7.77 18.46 -1.71
N LEU A 29 -8.36 18.77 -0.55
CA LEU A 29 -9.80 18.96 -0.47
C LEU A 29 -10.26 20.20 -1.27
N SER A 30 -9.46 21.25 -1.35
CA SER A 30 -9.78 22.43 -2.17
C SER A 30 -9.72 22.13 -3.66
N GLU A 31 -8.74 21.32 -4.11
CA GLU A 31 -8.59 20.93 -5.51
C GLU A 31 -9.76 20.07 -6.03
N ILE A 32 -10.38 19.26 -5.16
CA ILE A 32 -11.51 18.39 -5.53
C ILE A 32 -12.88 18.99 -5.16
N LYS A 33 -12.92 20.24 -4.66
CA LYS A 33 -14.14 20.90 -4.22
C LYS A 33 -15.19 20.94 -5.33
N GLY A 34 -16.41 20.52 -5.00
CA GLY A 34 -17.52 20.44 -5.95
C GLY A 34 -17.60 19.16 -6.78
N ASN A 35 -16.55 18.35 -6.80
CA ASN A 35 -16.48 17.10 -7.55
C ASN A 35 -16.55 15.84 -6.67
N HIS A 36 -16.71 15.97 -5.37
CA HIS A 36 -16.77 14.86 -4.44
C HIS A 36 -17.82 15.10 -3.34
N ASP A 37 -18.22 14.03 -2.69
CA ASP A 37 -19.02 14.07 -1.46
C ASP A 37 -18.07 14.05 -0.25
N PRO A 38 -17.92 15.18 0.49
CA PRO A 38 -17.00 15.26 1.63
C PRO A 38 -17.31 14.23 2.73
N SER A 39 -18.57 13.80 2.83
CA SER A 39 -18.98 12.78 3.82
C SER A 39 -18.42 11.40 3.54
N LYS A 40 -17.80 11.18 2.37
CA LYS A 40 -17.23 9.90 1.93
C LYS A 40 -15.71 9.84 2.02
N VAL A 41 -15.05 10.92 2.42
CA VAL A 41 -13.60 10.99 2.56
C VAL A 41 -13.23 11.27 4.01
N HIS A 42 -12.61 10.29 4.65
CA HIS A 42 -12.30 10.32 6.08
C HIS A 42 -10.79 10.38 6.30
N PHE A 43 -10.31 11.45 6.88
CA PHE A 43 -8.93 11.57 7.37
C PHE A 43 -8.92 11.14 8.84
N VAL A 44 -8.36 9.97 9.11
CA VAL A 44 -8.43 9.34 10.44
C VAL A 44 -7.18 9.58 11.30
N GLY A 45 -6.22 10.36 10.78
CA GLY A 45 -4.97 10.64 11.51
C GLY A 45 -4.10 9.41 11.71
N ASN A 46 -3.19 9.50 12.69
CA ASN A 46 -2.33 8.40 13.06
C ASN A 46 -3.10 7.36 13.88
N LEU A 47 -2.97 6.10 13.51
CA LEU A 47 -3.57 4.97 14.20
C LEU A 47 -2.51 4.17 14.93
N ASN A 48 -2.83 3.64 16.11
CA ASN A 48 -2.03 2.60 16.70
C ASN A 48 -2.08 1.33 15.84
N HIS A 49 -1.09 0.43 16.02
CA HIS A 49 -0.93 -0.75 15.18
C HIS A 49 -2.18 -1.64 15.14
N THR A 50 -2.88 -1.80 16.27
CA THR A 50 -4.10 -2.62 16.33
C THR A 50 -5.23 -2.04 15.46
N HIS A 51 -5.49 -0.74 15.59
CA HIS A 51 -6.51 -0.08 14.78
C HIS A 51 -6.12 -0.03 13.30
N TYR A 52 -4.83 0.19 13.00
CA TYR A 52 -4.32 0.13 11.63
C TYR A 52 -4.60 -1.23 10.97
N LEU A 53 -4.32 -2.34 11.68
CA LEU A 53 -4.64 -3.68 11.17
C LEU A 53 -6.14 -3.89 10.97
N GLN A 54 -6.98 -3.36 11.86
CA GLN A 54 -8.43 -3.43 11.71
C GLN A 54 -8.92 -2.69 10.46
N VAL A 55 -8.35 -1.51 10.18
CA VAL A 55 -8.64 -0.77 8.94
C VAL A 55 -8.26 -1.61 7.72
N LEU A 56 -7.05 -2.16 7.69
CA LEU A 56 -6.62 -3.02 6.58
C LEU A 56 -7.53 -4.24 6.39
N GLN A 57 -7.90 -4.92 7.47
CA GLN A 57 -8.77 -6.10 7.42
C GLN A 57 -10.19 -5.79 6.94
N LYS A 58 -10.65 -4.55 7.12
CA LYS A 58 -11.97 -4.09 6.65
C LYS A 58 -11.93 -3.49 5.24
N SER A 59 -10.76 -3.09 4.79
CA SER A 59 -10.58 -2.46 3.47
C SER A 59 -10.78 -3.47 2.35
N TRP A 60 -11.58 -3.07 1.37
CA TRP A 60 -11.79 -3.87 0.15
C TRP A 60 -10.65 -3.70 -0.83
N VAL A 61 -10.21 -2.45 -0.99
CA VAL A 61 -9.12 -2.06 -1.87
C VAL A 61 -8.16 -1.20 -1.07
N HIS A 62 -6.90 -1.58 -1.06
CA HIS A 62 -5.81 -0.77 -0.54
C HIS A 62 -5.07 -0.13 -1.71
N VAL A 63 -4.98 1.20 -1.70
CA VAL A 63 -4.26 1.97 -2.72
C VAL A 63 -2.86 2.27 -2.19
N TYR A 64 -1.84 1.85 -2.93
CA TYR A 64 -0.44 2.07 -2.59
C TYR A 64 0.27 2.79 -3.74
N LEU A 65 0.46 4.09 -3.59
CA LEU A 65 1.12 4.94 -4.58
C LEU A 65 2.49 5.37 -4.07
N THR A 66 3.52 5.12 -4.86
CA THR A 66 4.86 5.62 -4.60
C THR A 66 5.59 5.87 -5.91
N ILE A 67 6.37 6.94 -5.96
CA ILE A 67 7.44 7.11 -6.94
C ILE A 67 8.57 6.09 -6.63
N PRO A 68 9.53 5.86 -7.53
CA PRO A 68 10.63 4.95 -7.26
C PRO A 68 11.36 5.30 -5.96
N PHE A 69 11.18 4.48 -4.94
CA PHE A 69 11.76 4.57 -3.61
C PHE A 69 11.72 3.20 -2.95
N VAL A 70 12.27 3.05 -1.74
CA VAL A 70 12.20 1.79 -0.99
C VAL A 70 10.74 1.38 -0.72
N LEU A 71 10.49 0.08 -0.76
CA LEU A 71 9.17 -0.47 -0.50
C LEU A 71 8.75 -0.21 0.95
N SER A 72 7.56 0.33 1.13
CA SER A 72 7.01 0.60 2.46
C SER A 72 6.43 -0.67 3.11
N TRP A 73 6.55 -0.76 4.42
CA TRP A 73 5.90 -1.78 5.25
C TRP A 73 4.37 -1.80 5.07
N SER A 74 3.76 -0.66 4.72
CA SER A 74 2.32 -0.56 4.51
C SER A 74 1.82 -1.46 3.40
N LEU A 75 2.56 -1.61 2.30
CA LEU A 75 2.21 -2.53 1.22
C LEU A 75 2.22 -3.98 1.70
N LEU A 76 3.31 -4.42 2.34
CA LEU A 76 3.41 -5.79 2.85
C LEU A 76 2.35 -6.07 3.92
N GLY A 77 2.07 -5.09 4.78
CA GLY A 77 1.01 -5.15 5.79
C GLY A 77 -0.37 -5.33 5.17
N ALA A 78 -0.72 -4.52 4.18
CA ALA A 78 -1.99 -4.65 3.46
C ALA A 78 -2.14 -6.01 2.77
N MET A 79 -1.11 -6.45 2.07
CA MET A 79 -1.08 -7.79 1.44
C MET A 79 -1.19 -8.91 2.48
N SER A 80 -0.54 -8.79 3.63
CA SER A 80 -0.62 -9.79 4.72
C SER A 80 -2.02 -9.90 5.31
N CYS A 81 -2.75 -8.79 5.36
CA CYS A 81 -4.15 -8.73 5.79
C CYS A 81 -5.12 -9.28 4.73
N GLY A 82 -4.66 -9.56 3.52
CA GLY A 82 -5.49 -10.05 2.43
C GLY A 82 -6.27 -8.96 1.70
N CYS A 83 -5.82 -7.69 1.81
CA CYS A 83 -6.38 -6.62 1.01
C CYS A 83 -6.12 -6.86 -0.48
N SER A 84 -7.07 -6.51 -1.32
CA SER A 84 -6.85 -6.32 -2.74
C SER A 84 -6.08 -5.02 -2.94
N VAL A 85 -4.90 -5.09 -3.53
CA VAL A 85 -4.01 -3.93 -3.68
C VAL A 85 -4.01 -3.40 -5.11
N VAL A 86 -4.14 -2.07 -5.23
CA VAL A 86 -3.80 -1.33 -6.44
C VAL A 86 -2.55 -0.50 -6.14
N GLY A 87 -1.45 -0.81 -6.81
CA GLY A 87 -0.16 -0.15 -6.60
C GLY A 87 0.33 0.59 -7.83
N SER A 88 1.23 1.55 -7.63
CA SER A 88 1.96 2.18 -8.74
C SER A 88 2.89 1.19 -9.44
N SER A 89 2.95 1.26 -10.76
CA SER A 89 3.81 0.40 -11.60
C SER A 89 5.26 0.89 -11.58
N THR A 90 5.88 0.85 -10.37
CA THR A 90 7.28 1.21 -10.14
C THR A 90 8.10 -0.02 -9.79
N ALA A 91 9.40 -0.02 -10.10
CA ALA A 91 10.26 -1.19 -9.94
C ALA A 91 10.18 -1.85 -8.55
N PRO A 92 10.27 -1.12 -7.41
CA PRO A 92 10.15 -1.74 -6.10
C PRO A 92 8.79 -2.42 -5.84
N VAL A 93 7.70 -1.85 -6.38
CA VAL A 93 6.35 -2.42 -6.23
C VAL A 93 6.20 -3.68 -7.09
N GLN A 94 6.78 -3.68 -8.30
CA GLN A 94 6.76 -4.82 -9.22
C GLN A 94 7.55 -6.03 -8.70
N GLU A 95 8.49 -5.85 -7.78
CA GLU A 95 9.16 -6.97 -7.11
C GLU A 95 8.20 -7.82 -6.27
N VAL A 96 7.15 -7.21 -5.74
CA VAL A 96 6.19 -7.83 -4.84
C VAL A 96 4.86 -8.09 -5.52
N ILE A 97 4.36 -7.12 -6.29
CA ILE A 97 3.08 -7.23 -6.98
C ILE A 97 3.29 -7.71 -8.41
N GLN A 98 2.72 -8.87 -8.71
CA GLN A 98 2.55 -9.37 -10.06
C GLN A 98 1.14 -8.99 -10.54
N HIS A 99 1.09 -8.09 -11.54
CA HIS A 99 -0.17 -7.56 -12.07
C HIS A 99 -1.17 -8.69 -12.43
N GLN A 100 -2.43 -8.53 -12.00
CA GLN A 100 -3.53 -9.49 -12.18
C GLN A 100 -3.35 -10.85 -11.45
N ARG A 101 -2.26 -11.06 -10.75
CA ARG A 101 -2.02 -12.30 -9.98
C ARG A 101 -2.23 -12.12 -8.48
N ASN A 102 -1.58 -11.12 -7.89
CA ASN A 102 -1.66 -10.84 -6.46
C ASN A 102 -1.88 -9.35 -6.14
N GLY A 103 -2.29 -8.58 -7.14
CA GLY A 103 -2.63 -7.17 -7.07
C GLY A 103 -2.76 -6.59 -8.47
N LEU A 104 -3.13 -5.33 -8.55
CA LEU A 104 -3.19 -4.59 -9.80
C LEU A 104 -2.17 -3.45 -9.77
N LEU A 105 -1.59 -3.14 -10.92
CA LEU A 105 -0.62 -2.07 -11.10
C LEU A 105 -1.18 -1.04 -12.09
N THR A 106 -0.99 0.24 -11.77
CA THR A 106 -1.35 1.38 -12.61
C THR A 106 -0.16 2.33 -12.73
N ASP A 107 -0.13 3.15 -13.76
CA ASP A 107 0.84 4.23 -13.84
C ASP A 107 0.61 5.22 -12.69
N PHE A 108 1.70 5.66 -12.05
CA PHE A 108 1.64 6.63 -10.94
C PHE A 108 1.05 7.98 -11.38
N PHE A 109 1.30 8.38 -12.61
CA PHE A 109 0.87 9.66 -13.18
C PHE A 109 -0.45 9.59 -13.95
N ASP A 110 -1.15 8.45 -13.92
CA ASP A 110 -2.46 8.30 -14.56
C ASP A 110 -3.58 8.12 -13.51
N PRO A 111 -4.11 9.22 -12.96
CA PRO A 111 -5.19 9.16 -11.97
C PRO A 111 -6.49 8.59 -12.55
N LYS A 112 -6.69 8.67 -13.88
CA LYS A 112 -7.85 8.09 -14.55
C LYS A 112 -7.78 6.57 -14.53
N ALA A 113 -6.67 5.99 -14.99
CA ALA A 113 -6.46 4.54 -14.95
C ALA A 113 -6.51 4.01 -13.51
N LEU A 114 -5.96 4.74 -12.54
CA LEU A 114 -6.07 4.42 -11.11
C LEU A 114 -7.53 4.34 -10.66
N SER A 115 -8.32 5.37 -10.96
CA SER A 115 -9.74 5.44 -10.60
C SER A 115 -10.54 4.29 -11.24
N GLU A 116 -10.34 4.04 -12.53
CA GLU A 116 -10.99 2.94 -13.25
C GLU A 116 -10.65 1.58 -12.64
N THR A 117 -9.39 1.36 -12.29
CA THR A 117 -8.91 0.12 -11.67
C THR A 117 -9.53 -0.09 -10.28
N ILE A 118 -9.58 0.96 -9.44
CA ILE A 118 -10.24 0.91 -8.14
C ILE A 118 -11.73 0.59 -8.30
N CYS A 119 -12.41 1.30 -9.20
CA CYS A 119 -13.83 1.08 -9.46
C CYS A 119 -14.14 -0.33 -9.98
N ALA A 120 -13.27 -0.90 -10.80
CA ALA A 120 -13.40 -2.28 -11.27
C ALA A 120 -13.34 -3.28 -10.10
N LEU A 121 -12.38 -3.13 -9.18
CA LEU A 121 -12.28 -3.98 -8.00
C LEU A 121 -13.45 -3.81 -7.03
N LEU A 122 -13.96 -2.60 -6.87
CA LEU A 122 -15.13 -2.34 -6.03
C LEU A 122 -16.40 -2.99 -6.58
N LYS A 123 -16.52 -3.11 -7.91
CA LYS A 123 -17.63 -3.78 -8.59
C LYS A 123 -17.49 -5.30 -8.62
N ASP A 124 -16.27 -5.81 -8.77
CA ASP A 124 -15.99 -7.25 -8.82
C ASP A 124 -15.39 -7.75 -7.51
N ARG A 125 -16.28 -8.09 -6.59
CA ARG A 125 -15.90 -8.62 -5.26
C ARG A 125 -15.18 -9.97 -5.34
N ALA A 126 -15.49 -10.78 -6.33
CA ALA A 126 -14.85 -12.09 -6.50
C ALA A 126 -13.39 -11.92 -6.91
N LEU A 127 -13.12 -11.03 -7.86
CA LEU A 127 -11.77 -10.67 -8.28
C LEU A 127 -10.98 -10.05 -7.12
N ALA A 128 -11.55 -9.08 -6.40
CA ALA A 128 -10.90 -8.45 -5.25
C ALA A 128 -10.49 -9.50 -4.20
N LYS A 129 -11.40 -10.39 -3.83
CA LYS A 129 -11.13 -11.48 -2.87
C LYS A 129 -10.05 -12.44 -3.37
N LYS A 130 -10.08 -12.81 -4.66
CA LYS A 130 -9.08 -13.67 -5.29
C LYS A 130 -7.68 -13.04 -5.22
N LEU A 131 -7.56 -11.76 -5.59
CA LEU A 131 -6.29 -11.03 -5.57
C LEU A 131 -5.78 -10.86 -4.13
N GLY A 132 -6.63 -10.50 -3.19
CA GLY A 132 -6.27 -10.37 -1.77
C GLY A 132 -5.79 -11.68 -1.15
N HIS A 133 -6.44 -12.79 -1.46
CA HIS A 133 -5.98 -14.12 -1.05
C HIS A 133 -4.59 -14.43 -1.63
N ALA A 134 -4.39 -14.22 -2.92
CA ALA A 134 -3.10 -14.46 -3.58
C ALA A 134 -1.99 -13.52 -3.04
N ALA A 135 -2.33 -12.26 -2.70
CA ALA A 135 -1.45 -11.33 -2.03
C ALA A 135 -0.96 -11.90 -0.70
N ARG A 136 -1.89 -12.32 0.16
CA ARG A 136 -1.56 -12.92 1.46
C ARG A 136 -0.68 -14.16 1.35
N GLU A 137 -0.98 -15.06 0.42
CA GLU A 137 -0.15 -16.27 0.20
C GLU A 137 1.25 -15.90 -0.31
N THR A 138 1.39 -14.83 -1.11
CA THR A 138 2.69 -14.31 -1.53
C THR A 138 3.51 -13.85 -0.32
N ILE A 139 2.91 -13.09 0.62
CA ILE A 139 3.59 -12.62 1.83
C ILE A 139 3.99 -13.79 2.71
N LYS A 140 3.10 -14.73 2.98
CA LYS A 140 3.42 -15.91 3.80
C LYS A 140 4.60 -16.71 3.24
N ARG A 141 4.63 -16.90 1.93
CA ARG A 141 5.66 -17.71 1.27
C ARG A 141 7.01 -17.02 1.17
N LYS A 142 7.03 -15.70 0.87
CA LYS A 142 8.26 -14.98 0.53
C LYS A 142 8.79 -14.10 1.65
N TYR A 143 7.91 -13.50 2.45
CA TYR A 143 8.24 -12.39 3.36
C TYR A 143 7.89 -12.68 4.83
N SER A 144 7.43 -13.89 5.18
CA SER A 144 7.19 -14.24 6.57
C SER A 144 8.51 -14.34 7.35
N LEU A 145 8.46 -14.08 8.66
CA LEU A 145 9.61 -14.25 9.55
C LEU A 145 10.18 -15.67 9.46
N LYS A 146 9.29 -16.68 9.35
CA LYS A 146 9.68 -18.08 9.18
C LYS A 146 10.54 -18.30 7.93
N THR A 147 10.31 -17.52 6.87
CA THR A 147 11.07 -17.61 5.61
C THR A 147 12.31 -16.72 5.62
N CYS A 148 12.21 -15.51 6.18
CA CYS A 148 13.26 -14.50 6.08
C CYS A 148 14.35 -14.70 7.13
N ILE A 149 14.01 -15.04 8.38
CA ILE A 149 15.00 -15.19 9.47
C ILE A 149 16.07 -16.23 9.14
N PRO A 150 15.75 -17.48 8.70
CA PRO A 150 16.78 -18.44 8.38
C PRO A 150 17.73 -18.00 7.26
N ARG A 151 17.20 -17.28 6.25
CA ARG A 151 18.02 -16.75 5.15
C ARG A 151 18.97 -15.66 5.64
N GLN A 152 18.50 -14.81 6.54
CA GLN A 152 19.30 -13.73 7.10
C GLN A 152 20.39 -14.26 8.03
N LEU A 153 20.08 -15.25 8.85
CA LEU A 153 21.08 -15.93 9.70
C LEU A 153 22.14 -16.64 8.86
N ALA A 154 21.73 -17.37 7.83
CA ALA A 154 22.68 -18.03 6.92
C ALA A 154 23.61 -17.02 6.23
N LEU A 155 23.11 -15.86 5.80
CA LEU A 155 23.94 -14.79 5.22
C LEU A 155 24.92 -14.26 6.26
N MET A 156 24.49 -14.01 7.50
CA MET A 156 25.36 -13.54 8.57
C MET A 156 26.46 -14.55 8.89
N GLU A 157 26.15 -15.84 8.90
CA GLU A 157 27.14 -16.92 9.11
C GLU A 157 28.17 -16.97 7.95
N LEU A 158 27.73 -16.82 6.70
CA LEU A 158 28.62 -16.76 5.54
C LEU A 158 29.60 -15.59 5.62
N VAL A 159 29.10 -14.40 6.01
CA VAL A 159 29.94 -13.22 6.18
C VAL A 159 30.91 -13.38 7.35
N ALA A 160 30.43 -13.89 8.50
CA ALA A 160 31.25 -14.11 9.68
C ALA A 160 32.39 -15.13 9.45
N ASN A 161 32.15 -16.13 8.61
CA ASN A 161 33.14 -17.14 8.25
C ASN A 161 34.06 -16.72 7.10
N GLY A 162 33.99 -15.47 6.63
CA GLY A 162 34.86 -14.94 5.56
C GLY A 162 34.64 -15.53 4.18
N ILE A 163 33.49 -16.17 3.94
CA ILE A 163 33.18 -16.85 2.66
C ILE A 163 32.72 -15.81 1.59
N VAL A 164 32.33 -14.62 2.01
CA VAL A 164 32.06 -13.49 1.10
C VAL A 164 33.35 -12.68 0.94
N ASN A 165 34.17 -13.06 -0.02
CA ASN A 165 35.31 -12.26 -0.43
C ASN A 165 34.82 -11.04 -1.24
N HIS A 166 35.43 -9.89 -0.94
CA HIS A 166 35.23 -8.61 -1.64
C HIS A 166 35.52 -8.66 -3.12
#